data_55844e8292e1a684db1a38e5556d6a92
#
_entry.id   55844e8292e1a684db1a38e5556d6a92
#
_cell.length_a   1.000
_cell.length_b   1.000
_cell.length_c   1.000
_cell.angle_alpha   90.00
_cell.angle_beta   90.00
_cell.angle_gamma   90.00
#
_symmetry.space_group_name_H-M   'P 1'
#
loop_
_entity.id
_entity.type
_entity.pdbx_description
1 polymer ?
#
loop_
_entity_poly.entity_id
_entity_poly.type
_entity_poly.pdbx_seq_one_letter_code
_entity_poly.pdbx_strand_id
1 'polypeptide(L)'
;MRVFIKNRILFYFIFFIYTPASFAQDYSFSQFWENRIYYNPSFVGLNEGEFNGQLTYRKLWPKFPGNFSTIFFSADLKTYNNYGFGLSVISSDEGGGFIKSNSIGLSYSWRGYFNKEKNIYFQLGVKGSYYDERLNPNKYIYSGNLHEIYGNILPLPALDIVNEKQNYWDFSTGFMIYVPWERHYREFMHNFIGFSVNHFTRPKDNFIEENARIPIKLSLQWNSFIRTSLYSLDKKSSLYVCPGLLYENRGDRLLSSSSFDNFIVGSDITTDPLFSGVWYSSQLLNSDKENYKAIIFKLGLKLNSANKKFEYRLAYSYDMSLGNLVKSTEGSHEISFNITYRFNAKYRYNIFSF
;
A
#
# COMPACT_ATOMS: atom_id res chain seq x y z
N MET A 1 34.63 39.77 -23.29
CA MET A 1 34.31 38.52 -23.99
C MET A 1 34.68 37.23 -23.20
N ARG A 2 35.77 37.18 -22.46
CA ARG A 2 36.19 35.99 -21.68
C ARG A 2 35.31 35.64 -20.45
N VAL A 3 34.61 36.58 -19.85
CA VAL A 3 33.78 36.37 -18.66
C VAL A 3 32.43 35.72 -19.04
N PHE A 4 31.89 36.04 -20.21
CA PHE A 4 30.61 35.48 -20.68
C PHE A 4 30.70 33.99 -21.07
N ILE A 5 31.85 33.51 -21.47
CA ILE A 5 32.07 32.11 -21.86
C ILE A 5 32.20 31.24 -20.60
N LYS A 6 32.84 31.71 -19.52
CA LYS A 6 32.96 30.98 -18.26
C LYS A 6 31.59 30.69 -17.59
N ASN A 7 30.67 31.65 -17.63
CA ASN A 7 29.36 31.49 -17.02
C ASN A 7 28.44 30.55 -17.83
N ARG A 8 28.61 30.48 -19.16
CA ARG A 8 27.88 29.52 -19.99
C ARG A 8 28.33 28.07 -19.78
N ILE A 9 29.63 27.84 -19.63
CA ILE A 9 30.21 26.53 -19.37
C ILE A 9 29.75 26.03 -17.97
N LEU A 10 29.75 26.93 -16.97
CA LEU A 10 29.22 26.59 -15.63
C LEU A 10 27.72 26.25 -15.64
N PHE A 11 26.95 26.95 -16.47
CA PHE A 11 25.49 26.69 -16.62
C PHE A 11 25.23 25.34 -17.30
N TYR A 12 26.00 24.95 -18.32
CA TYR A 12 25.90 23.63 -18.94
C TYR A 12 26.45 22.53 -18.04
N PHE A 13 27.42 22.78 -17.19
CA PHE A 13 27.94 21.81 -16.23
C PHE A 13 26.93 21.53 -15.10
N ILE A 14 26.15 22.53 -14.68
CA ILE A 14 25.05 22.37 -13.71
C ILE A 14 23.87 21.62 -14.33
N PHE A 15 23.61 21.77 -15.62
CA PHE A 15 22.53 21.08 -16.33
C PHE A 15 22.80 19.58 -16.56
N PHE A 16 24.06 19.17 -16.57
CA PHE A 16 24.47 17.77 -16.79
C PHE A 16 24.46 16.92 -15.50
N ILE A 17 24.27 17.53 -14.33
CA ILE A 17 24.23 16.82 -13.03
C ILE A 17 22.79 16.40 -12.66
N TYR A 18 21.78 16.86 -13.39
CA TYR A 18 20.38 16.47 -13.18
C TYR A 18 20.02 15.25 -14.03
N THR A 19 20.52 14.08 -13.66
CA THR A 19 19.89 12.83 -14.06
C THR A 19 18.68 12.61 -13.13
N PRO A 20 17.44 12.57 -13.65
CA PRO A 20 16.31 12.18 -12.81
C PRO A 20 16.56 10.75 -12.34
N ALA A 21 16.78 10.59 -11.04
CA ALA A 21 16.85 9.28 -10.43
C ALA A 21 15.48 8.60 -10.67
N SER A 22 15.47 7.54 -11.47
CA SER A 22 14.29 6.68 -11.66
C SER A 22 14.14 5.86 -10.39
N PHE A 23 13.05 6.06 -9.66
CA PHE A 23 12.77 5.27 -8.46
C PHE A 23 11.85 4.11 -8.83
N ALA A 24 12.18 2.90 -8.38
CA ALA A 24 11.28 1.76 -8.42
C ALA A 24 9.99 2.10 -7.66
N GLN A 25 8.84 1.84 -8.27
CA GLN A 25 7.54 2.09 -7.65
C GLN A 25 7.17 0.88 -6.79
N ASP A 26 6.97 1.10 -5.49
CA ASP A 26 6.31 0.11 -4.64
C ASP A 26 4.84 -0.05 -4.99
N TYR A 27 4.26 -1.19 -4.62
CA TYR A 27 2.85 -1.47 -4.79
C TYR A 27 2.00 -0.51 -3.98
N SER A 28 0.89 -0.06 -4.55
CA SER A 28 -0.10 0.77 -3.88
C SER A 28 -1.46 0.08 -3.98
N PHE A 29 -2.20 0.01 -2.86
CA PHE A 29 -3.53 -0.58 -2.78
C PHE A 29 -4.55 0.50 -2.50
N SER A 30 -5.69 0.46 -3.20
CA SER A 30 -6.81 1.38 -2.98
C SER A 30 -7.51 1.10 -1.67
N GLN A 31 -7.58 -0.17 -1.29
CA GLN A 31 -8.17 -0.62 -0.03
C GLN A 31 -7.07 -0.72 1.05
N PHE A 32 -6.48 0.44 1.41
CA PHE A 32 -5.30 0.45 2.29
C PHE A 32 -5.59 -0.12 3.69
N TRP A 33 -6.79 0.05 4.21
CA TRP A 33 -7.13 -0.47 5.53
C TRP A 33 -7.26 -2.00 5.54
N GLU A 34 -7.80 -2.60 4.51
CA GLU A 34 -7.79 -4.04 4.33
C GLU A 34 -6.35 -4.55 4.22
N ASN A 35 -5.51 -3.84 3.48
CA ASN A 35 -4.10 -4.18 3.26
C ASN A 35 -3.15 -3.57 4.32
N ARG A 36 -3.64 -3.27 5.53
CA ARG A 36 -2.91 -2.56 6.59
C ARG A 36 -1.55 -3.16 6.95
N ILE A 37 -1.42 -4.48 6.94
CA ILE A 37 -0.17 -5.20 7.26
C ILE A 37 0.92 -4.94 6.21
N TYR A 38 0.54 -4.70 4.96
CA TYR A 38 1.49 -4.29 3.92
C TYR A 38 2.16 -2.96 4.29
N TYR A 39 1.35 -1.99 4.70
CA TYR A 39 1.82 -0.63 4.98
C TYR A 39 2.56 -0.51 6.32
N ASN A 40 2.13 -1.25 7.34
CA ASN A 40 2.66 -1.08 8.69
C ASN A 40 2.62 -2.40 9.47
N PRO A 41 3.79 -2.96 9.85
CA PRO A 41 3.86 -4.21 10.60
C PRO A 41 3.27 -4.13 12.02
N SER A 42 3.08 -2.93 12.57
CA SER A 42 2.45 -2.80 13.88
C SER A 42 0.96 -3.15 13.90
N PHE A 43 0.31 -3.26 12.73
CA PHE A 43 -1.08 -3.70 12.65
C PHE A 43 -1.26 -5.23 12.65
N VAL A 44 -0.18 -5.99 12.76
CA VAL A 44 -0.24 -7.46 12.89
C VAL A 44 -0.81 -7.85 14.24
N GLY A 45 -1.75 -8.79 14.25
CA GLY A 45 -2.39 -9.26 15.49
C GLY A 45 -3.19 -8.17 16.19
N LEU A 46 -3.94 -7.38 15.45
CA LEU A 46 -4.72 -6.28 16.02
C LEU A 46 -5.80 -6.77 16.97
N ASN A 47 -6.45 -7.90 16.65
CA ASN A 47 -7.53 -8.51 17.41
C ASN A 47 -7.03 -9.70 18.24
N GLU A 48 -7.34 -9.71 19.53
CA GLU A 48 -7.00 -10.84 20.41
C GLU A 48 -7.86 -12.07 20.16
N GLY A 49 -7.21 -13.23 20.14
CA GLY A 49 -7.90 -14.50 19.99
C GLY A 49 -8.55 -14.70 18.63
N GLU A 50 -8.05 -14.00 17.60
CA GLU A 50 -8.49 -14.11 16.22
C GLU A 50 -7.34 -14.43 15.29
N PHE A 51 -7.66 -15.22 14.29
CA PHE A 51 -6.84 -15.40 13.10
C PHE A 51 -7.50 -14.62 11.96
N ASN A 52 -6.72 -13.81 11.26
CA ASN A 52 -7.15 -13.12 10.04
C ASN A 52 -6.34 -13.63 8.87
N GLY A 53 -7.03 -13.93 7.78
CA GLY A 53 -6.44 -14.21 6.47
C GLY A 53 -6.99 -13.25 5.45
N GLN A 54 -6.15 -12.75 4.57
CA GLN A 54 -6.55 -11.81 3.52
C GLN A 54 -5.89 -12.16 2.20
N LEU A 55 -6.64 -12.01 1.12
CA LEU A 55 -6.18 -12.11 -0.26
C LEU A 55 -6.68 -10.89 -1.03
N THR A 56 -5.77 -10.18 -1.68
CA THR A 56 -6.08 -9.02 -2.53
C THR A 56 -5.49 -9.25 -3.92
N TYR A 57 -6.29 -9.00 -4.95
CA TYR A 57 -5.86 -8.91 -6.33
C TYR A 57 -6.12 -7.50 -6.85
N ARG A 58 -5.09 -6.86 -7.37
CA ARG A 58 -5.16 -5.53 -7.98
C ARG A 58 -4.70 -5.60 -9.42
N LYS A 59 -5.47 -4.98 -10.32
CA LYS A 59 -5.10 -4.73 -11.71
C LYS A 59 -5.11 -3.22 -11.96
N LEU A 60 -3.91 -2.70 -12.23
CA LEU A 60 -3.71 -1.29 -12.52
C LEU A 60 -3.78 -1.10 -14.04
N TRP A 61 -4.51 -0.08 -14.48
CA TRP A 61 -4.59 0.37 -15.87
C TRP A 61 -4.81 -0.74 -16.91
N PRO A 62 -5.97 -1.40 -16.92
CA PRO A 62 -6.22 -2.59 -17.76
C PRO A 62 -6.03 -2.37 -19.25
N LYS A 63 -6.22 -1.14 -19.73
CA LYS A 63 -6.05 -0.75 -21.15
C LYS A 63 -4.61 -0.47 -21.53
N PHE A 64 -3.77 -0.17 -20.56
CA PHE A 64 -2.39 0.15 -20.85
C PHE A 64 -1.64 -1.11 -21.29
N PRO A 65 -0.92 -1.09 -22.45
CA PRO A 65 -0.12 -2.23 -22.88
C PRO A 65 0.92 -2.56 -21.80
N GLY A 66 0.93 -3.80 -21.35
CA GLY A 66 1.94 -4.22 -20.37
C GLY A 66 1.39 -4.55 -18.99
N ASN A 67 0.22 -5.13 -18.88
CA ASN A 67 -0.37 -5.74 -17.67
C ASN A 67 0.36 -5.40 -16.35
N PHE A 68 -0.28 -4.62 -15.49
CA PHE A 68 0.22 -4.32 -14.14
C PHE A 68 -0.72 -4.99 -13.14
N SER A 69 -0.29 -6.10 -12.57
CA SER A 69 -1.10 -6.86 -11.62
C SER A 69 -0.33 -7.24 -10.37
N THR A 70 -0.99 -7.17 -9.23
CA THR A 70 -0.40 -7.51 -7.94
C THR A 70 -1.36 -8.40 -7.17
N ILE A 71 -0.84 -9.51 -6.65
CA ILE A 71 -1.51 -10.37 -5.69
C ILE A 71 -0.83 -10.17 -4.34
N PHE A 72 -1.61 -9.90 -3.32
CA PHE A 72 -1.16 -9.80 -1.95
C PHE A 72 -1.95 -10.77 -1.07
N PHE A 73 -1.23 -11.63 -0.37
CA PHE A 73 -1.77 -12.47 0.67
C PHE A 73 -1.16 -12.09 2.01
N SER A 74 -1.98 -12.00 3.05
CA SER A 74 -1.49 -11.92 4.43
C SER A 74 -2.31 -12.77 5.37
N ALA A 75 -1.65 -13.24 6.41
CA ALA A 75 -2.29 -13.94 7.52
C ALA A 75 -1.67 -13.46 8.82
N ASP A 76 -2.50 -13.18 9.82
CA ASP A 76 -2.03 -12.77 11.13
C ASP A 76 -2.88 -13.33 12.26
N LEU A 77 -2.23 -13.45 13.42
CA LEU A 77 -2.89 -13.84 14.66
C LEU A 77 -2.28 -13.09 15.84
N LYS A 78 -3.06 -12.87 16.88
CA LYS A 78 -2.59 -12.36 18.15
C LYS A 78 -2.73 -13.42 19.24
N THR A 79 -1.64 -13.59 20.00
CA THR A 79 -1.64 -14.42 21.19
C THR A 79 -2.20 -13.65 22.40
N TYR A 80 -2.61 -14.39 23.44
CA TYR A 80 -3.09 -13.79 24.70
C TYR A 80 -2.03 -12.97 25.45
N ASN A 81 -0.74 -13.16 25.12
CA ASN A 81 0.40 -12.48 25.77
C ASN A 81 0.80 -11.17 25.09
N ASN A 82 -0.11 -10.50 24.40
CA ASN A 82 0.13 -9.21 23.70
C ASN A 82 1.10 -9.29 22.50
N TYR A 83 1.41 -10.47 22.00
CA TYR A 83 2.26 -10.67 20.83
C TYR A 83 1.40 -10.98 19.60
N GLY A 84 1.75 -10.40 18.47
CA GLY A 84 1.17 -10.69 17.17
C GLY A 84 2.20 -11.31 16.23
N PHE A 85 1.77 -12.26 15.42
CA PHE A 85 2.58 -12.89 14.37
C PHE A 85 1.85 -12.78 13.05
N GLY A 86 2.59 -12.46 12.00
CA GLY A 86 2.03 -12.31 10.66
C GLY A 86 2.94 -12.86 9.58
N LEU A 87 2.31 -13.35 8.53
CA LEU A 87 2.90 -13.77 7.27
C LEU A 87 2.36 -12.89 6.16
N SER A 88 3.18 -12.49 5.23
CA SER A 88 2.76 -11.77 4.03
C SER A 88 3.46 -12.31 2.79
N VAL A 89 2.75 -12.40 1.68
CA VAL A 89 3.29 -12.81 0.38
C VAL A 89 2.79 -11.83 -0.66
N ILE A 90 3.69 -11.34 -1.51
CA ILE A 90 3.35 -10.48 -2.65
C ILE A 90 3.90 -11.14 -3.91
N SER A 91 3.10 -11.10 -4.96
CA SER A 91 3.52 -11.44 -6.32
C SER A 91 3.02 -10.35 -7.27
N SER A 92 3.90 -9.76 -8.02
CA SER A 92 3.62 -8.68 -8.96
C SER A 92 4.18 -8.98 -10.33
N ASP A 93 3.43 -8.59 -11.34
CA ASP A 93 3.81 -8.61 -12.74
C ASP A 93 3.61 -7.20 -13.32
N GLU A 94 4.70 -6.58 -13.73
CA GLU A 94 4.71 -5.23 -14.28
C GLU A 94 5.22 -5.26 -15.73
N GLY A 95 4.50 -4.57 -16.61
CA GLY A 95 4.89 -4.48 -18.02
C GLY A 95 4.70 -5.78 -18.79
N GLY A 96 3.73 -6.66 -18.43
CA GLY A 96 3.49 -7.93 -19.10
C GLY A 96 4.63 -8.95 -18.94
N GLY A 97 5.26 -8.95 -17.79
CA GLY A 97 6.38 -9.82 -17.44
C GLY A 97 7.75 -9.17 -17.70
N PHE A 98 7.79 -7.86 -17.89
CA PHE A 98 9.06 -7.12 -17.95
C PHE A 98 9.75 -7.13 -16.59
N ILE A 99 9.03 -6.78 -15.51
CA ILE A 99 9.49 -6.95 -14.14
C ILE A 99 8.52 -7.89 -13.41
N LYS A 100 9.06 -8.94 -12.81
CA LYS A 100 8.34 -9.82 -11.88
C LYS A 100 9.01 -9.75 -10.53
N SER A 101 8.22 -9.40 -9.53
CA SER A 101 8.68 -9.32 -8.15
C SER A 101 7.85 -10.22 -7.26
N ASN A 102 8.52 -11.07 -6.49
CA ASN A 102 7.90 -11.90 -5.48
C ASN A 102 8.54 -11.62 -4.13
N SER A 103 7.74 -11.54 -3.08
CA SER A 103 8.27 -11.40 -1.74
C SER A 103 7.50 -12.23 -0.74
N ILE A 104 8.22 -12.69 0.28
CA ILE A 104 7.67 -13.31 1.47
C ILE A 104 8.19 -12.58 2.70
N GLY A 105 7.30 -12.21 3.62
CA GLY A 105 7.63 -11.46 4.82
C GLY A 105 7.05 -12.08 6.07
N LEU A 106 7.83 -12.08 7.14
CA LEU A 106 7.42 -12.45 8.48
C LEU A 106 7.37 -11.20 9.34
N SER A 107 6.29 -11.04 10.08
CA SER A 107 6.04 -9.89 10.93
C SER A 107 5.82 -10.32 12.37
N TYR A 108 6.31 -9.50 13.27
CA TYR A 108 6.11 -9.66 14.71
C TYR A 108 5.67 -8.33 15.30
N SER A 109 4.74 -8.36 16.24
CA SER A 109 4.27 -7.17 16.94
C SER A 109 4.17 -7.41 18.44
N TRP A 110 4.32 -6.34 19.20
CA TRP A 110 4.14 -6.33 20.65
C TRP A 110 3.29 -5.13 21.06
N ARG A 111 2.31 -5.38 21.96
CA ARG A 111 1.37 -4.39 22.49
C ARG A 111 1.71 -4.02 23.93
N GLY A 112 1.84 -2.72 24.19
CA GLY A 112 1.92 -2.13 25.50
C GLY A 112 0.71 -1.25 25.80
N TYR A 113 0.31 -1.14 27.06
CA TYR A 113 -0.83 -0.33 27.46
C TYR A 113 -0.37 0.94 28.16
N PHE A 114 -0.86 2.10 27.70
CA PHE A 114 -0.74 3.37 28.43
C PHE A 114 -1.76 3.42 29.59
N ASN A 115 -2.99 2.96 29.32
CA ASN A 115 -4.04 2.87 30.31
C ASN A 115 -4.89 1.62 30.02
N LYS A 116 -4.80 0.64 30.91
CA LYS A 116 -5.55 -0.63 30.79
C LYS A 116 -7.05 -0.44 31.02
N GLU A 117 -7.44 0.43 31.96
CA GLU A 117 -8.84 0.67 32.28
C GLU A 117 -9.59 1.32 31.09
N LYS A 118 -8.95 2.30 30.43
CA LYS A 118 -9.47 2.97 29.25
C LYS A 118 -9.14 2.25 27.94
N ASN A 119 -8.48 1.08 28.00
CA ASN A 119 -8.03 0.31 26.85
C ASN A 119 -7.21 1.14 25.81
N ILE A 120 -6.43 2.12 26.30
CA ILE A 120 -5.52 2.89 25.47
C ILE A 120 -4.20 2.13 25.38
N TYR A 121 -3.79 1.74 24.17
CA TYR A 121 -2.57 0.97 23.97
C TYR A 121 -1.78 1.45 22.76
N PHE A 122 -0.51 1.09 22.75
CA PHE A 122 0.35 1.19 21.59
C PHE A 122 0.82 -0.18 21.13
N GLN A 123 1.21 -0.28 19.89
CA GLN A 123 1.75 -1.52 19.33
C GLN A 123 2.99 -1.20 18.49
N LEU A 124 4.07 -1.94 18.75
CA LEU A 124 5.30 -1.90 17.96
C LEU A 124 5.32 -3.10 17.03
N GLY A 125 5.81 -2.93 15.82
CA GLY A 125 5.90 -4.00 14.84
C GLY A 125 7.21 -3.98 14.10
N VAL A 126 7.72 -5.17 13.77
CA VAL A 126 8.87 -5.36 12.88
C VAL A 126 8.50 -6.39 11.82
N LYS A 127 9.06 -6.23 10.62
CA LYS A 127 8.88 -7.16 9.50
C LYS A 127 10.22 -7.38 8.82
N GLY A 128 10.56 -8.64 8.55
CA GLY A 128 11.64 -9.04 7.66
C GLY A 128 11.06 -9.69 6.42
N SER A 129 11.46 -9.23 5.25
CA SER A 129 10.98 -9.72 3.95
C SER A 129 12.14 -10.14 3.07
N TYR A 130 11.95 -11.23 2.35
CA TYR A 130 12.85 -11.68 1.29
C TYR A 130 12.19 -11.42 -0.07
N TYR A 131 12.93 -10.79 -0.96
CA TYR A 131 12.52 -10.45 -2.32
C TYR A 131 13.29 -11.27 -3.35
N ASP A 132 12.59 -11.79 -4.37
CA ASP A 132 13.13 -12.34 -5.63
C ASP A 132 12.52 -11.51 -6.76
N GLU A 133 13.36 -10.77 -7.46
CA GLU A 133 12.95 -9.91 -8.56
C GLU A 133 13.67 -10.28 -9.83
N ARG A 134 12.95 -10.24 -10.95
CA ARG A 134 13.45 -10.62 -12.27
C ARG A 134 13.02 -9.59 -13.30
N LEU A 135 13.98 -9.14 -14.07
CA LEU A 135 13.79 -8.24 -15.20
C LEU A 135 14.01 -9.05 -16.50
N ASN A 136 13.03 -8.99 -17.41
CA ASN A 136 13.13 -9.63 -18.72
C ASN A 136 13.20 -8.56 -19.81
N PRO A 137 14.39 -8.21 -20.30
CA PRO A 137 14.59 -7.14 -21.27
C PRO A 137 13.92 -7.44 -22.62
N ASN A 138 13.75 -8.72 -22.99
CA ASN A 138 13.15 -9.12 -24.26
C ASN A 138 11.64 -8.83 -24.36
N LYS A 139 11.00 -8.44 -23.25
CA LYS A 139 9.58 -8.06 -23.21
C LYS A 139 9.32 -6.60 -23.56
N TYR A 140 10.35 -5.81 -23.70
CA TYR A 140 10.21 -4.38 -23.94
C TYR A 140 10.78 -3.99 -25.30
N ILE A 141 10.07 -3.11 -26.02
CA ILE A 141 10.54 -2.49 -27.25
C ILE A 141 10.89 -1.06 -26.92
N TYR A 142 12.14 -0.70 -27.06
CA TYR A 142 12.64 0.67 -26.82
C TYR A 142 12.57 1.50 -28.08
N SER A 143 12.53 2.81 -27.94
CA SER A 143 12.56 3.73 -29.09
C SER A 143 13.80 3.51 -29.96
N GLY A 144 14.95 3.16 -29.39
CA GLY A 144 16.16 2.79 -30.13
C GLY A 144 16.08 1.52 -30.95
N ASN A 145 15.05 0.67 -30.70
CA ASN A 145 14.80 -0.53 -31.50
C ASN A 145 13.92 -0.24 -32.75
N LEU A 146 13.34 0.95 -32.83
CA LEU A 146 12.50 1.33 -33.96
C LEU A 146 13.39 1.98 -35.03
N HIS A 147 13.36 1.42 -36.23
CA HIS A 147 14.02 2.05 -37.37
C HIS A 147 13.32 3.38 -37.68
N GLU A 148 14.08 4.46 -37.74
CA GLU A 148 13.56 5.83 -37.86
C GLU A 148 12.59 6.04 -39.07
N ILE A 149 12.83 5.32 -40.16
CA ILE A 149 12.05 5.47 -41.42
C ILE A 149 11.00 4.38 -41.58
N TYR A 150 11.34 3.14 -41.29
CA TYR A 150 10.48 1.98 -41.62
C TYR A 150 9.68 1.46 -40.42
N GLY A 151 9.95 1.93 -39.19
CA GLY A 151 9.31 1.47 -37.97
C GLY A 151 9.56 -0.02 -37.65
N ASN A 152 10.47 -0.66 -38.39
CA ASN A 152 10.83 -2.06 -38.15
C ASN A 152 11.55 -2.20 -36.82
N ILE A 153 11.29 -3.29 -36.10
CA ILE A 153 12.00 -3.59 -34.87
C ILE A 153 13.41 -4.10 -35.22
N LEU A 154 14.40 -3.33 -34.85
CA LEU A 154 15.82 -3.72 -34.96
C LEU A 154 16.20 -4.64 -33.81
N PRO A 155 17.19 -5.53 -33.98
CA PRO A 155 17.76 -6.27 -32.85
C PRO A 155 18.19 -5.30 -31.75
N LEU A 156 17.84 -5.64 -30.52
CA LEU A 156 18.11 -4.81 -29.35
C LEU A 156 19.60 -4.38 -29.28
N PRO A 157 19.92 -3.09 -29.27
CA PRO A 157 21.16 -2.68 -28.61
C PRO A 157 21.02 -3.16 -27.16
N ALA A 158 22.05 -3.84 -26.66
CA ALA A 158 22.05 -4.27 -25.27
C ALA A 158 21.76 -3.07 -24.38
N LEU A 159 20.64 -3.08 -23.66
CA LEU A 159 20.53 -2.20 -22.49
C LEU A 159 21.69 -2.59 -21.59
N ASP A 160 22.31 -1.59 -20.99
CA ASP A 160 23.27 -1.80 -19.91
C ASP A 160 22.55 -2.30 -18.65
N ILE A 161 21.92 -3.47 -18.77
CA ILE A 161 21.31 -4.18 -17.66
C ILE A 161 22.44 -4.90 -16.93
N VAL A 162 22.69 -4.47 -15.72
CA VAL A 162 23.74 -5.04 -14.88
C VAL A 162 23.35 -6.46 -14.45
N ASN A 163 22.10 -6.66 -14.06
CA ASN A 163 21.58 -7.95 -13.63
C ASN A 163 20.14 -8.17 -14.11
N GLU A 164 19.81 -9.35 -14.59
CA GLU A 164 18.42 -9.74 -14.90
C GLU A 164 17.68 -10.31 -13.69
N LYS A 165 18.38 -10.61 -12.61
CA LYS A 165 17.83 -11.17 -11.38
C LYS A 165 18.52 -10.60 -10.18
N GLN A 166 17.71 -10.22 -9.16
CA GLN A 166 18.22 -9.82 -7.86
C GLN A 166 17.40 -10.43 -6.73
N ASN A 167 18.09 -10.68 -5.62
CA ASN A 167 17.51 -11.16 -4.38
C ASN A 167 18.06 -10.33 -3.23
N TYR A 168 17.19 -9.93 -2.31
CA TYR A 168 17.62 -9.17 -1.13
C TYR A 168 16.70 -9.37 0.06
N TRP A 169 17.25 -9.09 1.24
CA TRP A 169 16.49 -8.96 2.47
C TRP A 169 16.16 -7.50 2.72
N ASP A 170 14.93 -7.26 3.16
CA ASP A 170 14.44 -5.94 3.52
C ASP A 170 13.77 -5.99 4.89
N PHE A 171 13.94 -4.92 5.65
CA PHE A 171 13.36 -4.81 6.98
C PHE A 171 12.53 -3.54 7.10
N SER A 172 11.43 -3.68 7.84
CA SER A 172 10.49 -2.60 8.10
C SER A 172 10.14 -2.58 9.58
N THR A 173 9.82 -1.40 10.09
CA THR A 173 9.34 -1.22 11.46
C THR A 173 8.12 -0.32 11.49
N GLY A 174 7.31 -0.46 12.52
CA GLY A 174 6.11 0.34 12.66
C GLY A 174 5.71 0.54 14.12
N PHE A 175 4.96 1.59 14.30
CA PHE A 175 4.35 2.00 15.54
C PHE A 175 2.88 2.34 15.31
N MET A 176 2.02 2.01 16.27
CA MET A 176 0.61 2.33 16.22
C MET A 176 0.10 2.66 17.62
N ILE A 177 -0.81 3.61 17.70
CA ILE A 177 -1.58 3.94 18.91
C ILE A 177 -3.05 3.69 18.63
N TYR A 178 -3.71 3.07 19.57
CA TYR A 178 -5.15 2.92 19.62
C TYR A 178 -5.73 3.75 20.76
N VAL A 179 -6.72 4.59 20.43
CA VAL A 179 -7.42 5.45 21.39
C VAL A 179 -8.93 5.30 21.17
N PRO A 180 -9.62 4.57 22.06
CA PRO A 180 -11.07 4.54 22.07
C PRO A 180 -11.60 5.85 22.69
N TRP A 181 -12.71 6.31 22.18
CA TRP A 181 -13.42 7.44 22.75
C TRP A 181 -14.92 7.13 22.85
N GLU A 182 -15.44 7.20 24.06
CA GLU A 182 -16.85 6.97 24.36
C GLU A 182 -17.47 8.29 24.79
N ARG A 183 -18.46 8.80 24.03
CA ARG A 183 -19.12 10.06 24.29
C ARG A 183 -20.45 9.89 25.02
N HIS A 184 -21.22 8.88 24.65
CA HIS A 184 -22.52 8.55 25.21
C HIS A 184 -22.75 7.04 25.04
N TYR A 185 -23.70 6.45 25.78
CA TYR A 185 -24.03 5.01 25.76
C TYR A 185 -24.22 4.38 24.38
N ARG A 186 -24.33 5.17 23.32
CA ARG A 186 -24.53 4.69 21.94
C ARG A 186 -23.52 5.21 20.92
N GLU A 187 -22.71 6.19 21.28
CA GLU A 187 -21.70 6.76 20.41
C GLU A 187 -20.32 6.31 20.87
N PHE A 188 -19.68 5.53 20.05
CA PHE A 188 -18.37 4.97 20.33
C PHE A 188 -17.45 5.20 19.13
N MET A 189 -16.23 5.61 19.38
CA MET A 189 -15.24 5.88 18.36
C MET A 189 -13.95 5.13 18.65
N HIS A 190 -13.46 4.40 17.67
CA HIS A 190 -12.18 3.70 17.72
C HIS A 190 -11.19 4.38 16.79
N ASN A 191 -10.12 4.94 17.33
CA ASN A 191 -9.10 5.63 16.53
C ASN A 191 -7.81 4.82 16.49
N PHE A 192 -7.26 4.66 15.29
CA PHE A 192 -5.98 4.03 15.01
C PHE A 192 -5.09 5.04 14.29
N ILE A 193 -3.93 5.30 14.87
CA ILE A 193 -2.91 6.16 14.27
C ILE A 193 -1.65 5.33 14.16
N GLY A 194 -1.16 5.13 12.96
CA GLY A 194 0.02 4.34 12.66
C GLY A 194 1.10 5.15 11.96
N PHE A 195 2.35 4.83 12.26
CA PHE A 195 3.53 5.31 11.56
C PHE A 195 4.44 4.14 11.26
N SER A 196 5.01 4.09 10.05
CA SER A 196 5.96 3.04 9.69
C SER A 196 7.10 3.57 8.83
N VAL A 197 8.22 2.86 8.95
CA VAL A 197 9.43 3.03 8.14
C VAL A 197 9.69 1.72 7.42
N ASN A 198 9.51 1.72 6.12
CA ASN A 198 9.79 0.58 5.25
C ASN A 198 11.13 0.79 4.54
N HIS A 199 11.79 -0.29 4.14
CA HIS A 199 13.10 -0.28 3.47
C HIS A 199 14.19 0.44 4.29
N PHE A 200 14.15 0.31 5.63
CA PHE A 200 15.13 1.04 6.45
C PHE A 200 16.57 0.53 6.27
N THR A 201 16.75 -0.69 5.79
CA THR A 201 18.06 -1.25 5.42
C THR A 201 18.58 -0.75 4.07
N ARG A 202 17.72 -0.10 3.26
CA ARG A 202 18.05 0.41 1.93
C ARG A 202 18.75 -0.65 1.09
N PRO A 203 18.10 -1.79 0.79
CA PRO A 203 18.73 -2.84 -0.01
C PRO A 203 19.15 -2.32 -1.37
N LYS A 204 20.13 -2.99 -1.99
CA LYS A 204 20.61 -2.61 -3.31
C LYS A 204 19.56 -2.92 -4.38
N ASP A 205 19.42 -2.03 -5.34
CA ASP A 205 18.66 -2.21 -6.57
C ASP A 205 19.65 -2.26 -7.75
N ASN A 206 20.05 -3.46 -8.14
CA ASN A 206 21.16 -3.69 -9.04
C ASN A 206 20.72 -3.99 -10.50
N PHE A 207 19.49 -3.65 -10.91
CA PHE A 207 19.05 -3.92 -12.28
C PHE A 207 19.76 -3.06 -13.32
N ILE A 208 19.85 -1.77 -13.06
CA ILE A 208 20.37 -0.78 -14.02
C ILE A 208 21.69 -0.17 -13.52
N GLU A 209 21.83 0.04 -12.23
CA GLU A 209 22.98 0.70 -11.63
C GLU A 209 23.48 -0.08 -10.41
N GLU A 210 24.78 -0.44 -10.39
CA GLU A 210 25.36 -1.27 -9.31
C GLU A 210 25.23 -0.69 -7.91
N ASN A 211 25.14 0.63 -7.79
CA ASN A 211 25.09 1.34 -6.51
C ASN A 211 23.71 1.92 -6.17
N ALA A 212 22.71 1.68 -7.01
CA ALA A 212 21.35 2.10 -6.71
C ALA A 212 20.83 1.40 -5.44
N ARG A 213 20.02 2.11 -4.68
CA ARG A 213 19.41 1.58 -3.45
C ARG A 213 17.94 1.91 -3.40
N ILE A 214 17.16 0.97 -2.91
CA ILE A 214 15.74 1.20 -2.65
C ILE A 214 15.62 2.29 -1.58
N PRO A 215 14.88 3.38 -1.85
CA PRO A 215 14.73 4.48 -0.90
C PRO A 215 13.89 4.09 0.30
N ILE A 216 14.12 4.74 1.43
CA ILE A 216 13.27 4.60 2.61
C ILE A 216 11.87 5.11 2.27
N LYS A 217 10.84 4.35 2.70
CA LYS A 217 9.45 4.74 2.60
C LYS A 217 8.88 4.99 4.00
N LEU A 218 8.37 6.20 4.21
CA LEU A 218 7.66 6.60 5.42
C LEU A 218 6.15 6.53 5.15
N SER A 219 5.39 5.97 6.06
CA SER A 219 3.93 5.91 5.94
C SER A 219 3.28 6.39 7.23
N LEU A 220 2.27 7.24 7.10
CA LEU A 220 1.39 7.68 8.17
C LEU A 220 -0.04 7.19 7.86
N GLN A 221 -0.64 6.49 8.81
CA GLN A 221 -2.00 5.97 8.69
C GLN A 221 -2.87 6.52 9.82
N TRP A 222 -4.08 6.91 9.47
CA TRP A 222 -5.14 7.16 10.42
C TRP A 222 -6.42 6.50 9.94
N ASN A 223 -7.10 5.82 10.85
CA ASN A 223 -8.43 5.28 10.59
C ASN A 223 -9.28 5.41 11.85
N SER A 224 -10.52 5.78 11.68
CA SER A 224 -11.48 5.87 12.76
C SER A 224 -12.73 5.07 12.43
N PHE A 225 -13.30 4.41 13.43
CA PHE A 225 -14.58 3.70 13.33
C PHE A 225 -15.55 4.37 14.28
N ILE A 226 -16.49 5.13 13.72
CA ILE A 226 -17.45 5.94 14.46
C ILE A 226 -18.80 5.26 14.40
N ARG A 227 -19.24 4.72 15.53
CA ARG A 227 -20.61 4.22 15.66
C ARG A 227 -21.56 5.40 15.78
N THR A 228 -22.54 5.46 14.88
CA THR A 228 -23.56 6.51 14.91
C THR A 228 -24.78 6.06 15.71
N SER A 229 -25.62 7.00 16.11
CA SER A 229 -26.93 6.72 16.70
C SER A 229 -27.96 6.25 15.68
N LEU A 230 -27.63 6.31 14.39
CA LEU A 230 -28.48 5.83 13.30
C LEU A 230 -28.45 4.31 13.22
N TYR A 231 -29.57 3.73 12.89
CA TYR A 231 -29.71 2.29 12.68
C TYR A 231 -29.50 1.94 11.20
N SER A 232 -29.00 0.73 10.98
CA SER A 232 -29.00 0.11 9.67
C SER A 232 -30.42 -0.04 9.12
N LEU A 233 -30.55 -0.31 7.82
CA LEU A 233 -31.81 -0.54 7.11
C LEU A 233 -32.67 -1.64 7.76
N ASP A 234 -32.03 -2.63 8.36
CA ASP A 234 -32.70 -3.73 9.10
C ASP A 234 -33.10 -3.36 10.55
N LYS A 235 -32.78 -2.16 11.02
CA LYS A 235 -32.97 -1.64 12.38
C LYS A 235 -32.35 -2.51 13.50
N LYS A 236 -31.50 -3.47 13.15
CA LYS A 236 -30.86 -4.41 14.09
C LYS A 236 -29.40 -4.07 14.35
N SER A 237 -28.71 -3.50 13.39
CA SER A 237 -27.31 -3.11 13.48
C SER A 237 -27.12 -1.59 13.47
N SER A 238 -26.04 -1.12 14.07
CA SER A 238 -25.69 0.29 14.05
C SER A 238 -24.99 0.64 12.73
N LEU A 239 -25.16 1.87 12.26
CA LEU A 239 -24.40 2.42 11.16
C LEU A 239 -23.04 2.88 11.67
N TYR A 240 -21.97 2.51 10.97
CA TYR A 240 -20.63 3.00 11.23
C TYR A 240 -20.14 3.87 10.08
N VAL A 241 -19.50 4.99 10.42
CA VAL A 241 -18.76 5.83 9.49
C VAL A 241 -17.28 5.66 9.79
N CYS A 242 -16.52 5.32 8.76
CA CYS A 242 -15.12 4.92 8.89
C CYS A 242 -14.20 5.84 8.06
N PRO A 243 -13.95 7.09 8.51
CA PRO A 243 -13.01 7.97 7.84
C PRO A 243 -11.57 7.45 8.03
N GLY A 244 -10.74 7.72 7.03
CA GLY A 244 -9.34 7.34 7.10
C GLY A 244 -8.45 8.14 6.18
N LEU A 245 -7.15 8.03 6.45
CA LEU A 245 -6.08 8.70 5.72
C LEU A 245 -4.86 7.79 5.68
N LEU A 246 -4.27 7.69 4.50
CA LEU A 246 -2.92 7.15 4.29
C LEU A 246 -2.08 8.25 3.63
N TYR A 247 -0.91 8.52 4.18
CA TYR A 247 0.13 9.30 3.55
C TYR A 247 1.40 8.48 3.48
N GLU A 248 2.00 8.40 2.32
CA GLU A 248 3.30 7.76 2.10
C GLU A 248 4.25 8.74 1.43
N ASN A 249 5.46 8.78 1.92
CA ASN A 249 6.56 9.51 1.31
C ASN A 249 7.68 8.54 0.96
N ARG A 250 8.15 8.59 -0.26
CA ARG A 250 9.31 7.83 -0.75
C ARG A 250 10.36 8.79 -1.25
N GLY A 251 11.58 8.48 -0.97
CA GLY A 251 12.71 9.25 -1.42
C GLY A 251 13.46 9.92 -0.29
N ASP A 252 14.69 10.23 -0.59
CA ASP A 252 15.58 10.89 0.34
C ASP A 252 15.49 12.40 0.14
N ARG A 253 14.51 13.04 0.78
CA ARG A 253 14.36 14.52 0.73
C ARG A 253 15.62 15.26 1.14
N LEU A 254 16.50 14.61 1.90
CA LEU A 254 17.75 15.19 2.37
C LEU A 254 18.87 15.09 1.33
N LEU A 255 18.80 14.11 0.42
CA LEU A 255 19.85 13.83 -0.56
C LEU A 255 19.40 14.02 -2.02
N SER A 256 18.10 14.02 -2.30
CA SER A 256 17.54 14.10 -3.65
C SER A 256 16.34 15.03 -3.69
N SER A 257 16.25 15.86 -4.71
CA SER A 257 15.12 16.77 -4.97
C SER A 257 13.86 16.03 -5.47
N SER A 258 13.93 14.74 -5.75
CA SER A 258 12.81 13.93 -6.23
C SER A 258 12.24 13.07 -5.11
N SER A 259 11.08 13.44 -4.59
CA SER A 259 10.27 12.62 -3.68
C SER A 259 8.97 12.25 -4.36
N PHE A 260 8.45 11.09 -4.04
CA PHE A 260 7.14 10.62 -4.44
C PHE A 260 6.24 10.59 -3.22
N ASP A 261 5.17 11.34 -3.26
CA ASP A 261 4.18 11.38 -2.19
C ASP A 261 2.88 10.70 -2.68
N ASN A 262 2.36 9.77 -1.90
CA ASN A 262 1.06 9.15 -2.13
C ASN A 262 0.12 9.52 -0.97
N PHE A 263 -1.06 9.97 -1.30
CA PHE A 263 -2.06 10.41 -0.35
C PHE A 263 -3.42 9.78 -0.70
N ILE A 264 -4.03 9.09 0.27
CA ILE A 264 -5.37 8.52 0.14
C ILE A 264 -6.20 9.00 1.33
N VAL A 265 -7.35 9.60 1.07
CA VAL A 265 -8.28 10.08 2.10
C VAL A 265 -9.71 9.81 1.69
N GLY A 266 -10.54 9.45 2.64
CA GLY A 266 -11.96 9.19 2.38
C GLY A 266 -12.67 8.57 3.55
N SER A 267 -13.80 7.94 3.28
CA SER A 267 -14.59 7.27 4.31
C SER A 267 -15.37 6.12 3.73
N ASP A 268 -15.47 5.05 4.51
CA ASP A 268 -16.45 3.98 4.30
C ASP A 268 -17.66 4.20 5.20
N ILE A 269 -18.82 3.76 4.74
CA ILE A 269 -20.04 3.60 5.53
C ILE A 269 -20.33 2.11 5.60
N THR A 270 -20.45 1.59 6.80
CA THR A 270 -20.69 0.16 7.04
C THR A 270 -22.03 -0.04 7.72
N THR A 271 -22.86 -0.86 7.09
CA THR A 271 -24.11 -1.38 7.63
C THR A 271 -24.15 -2.87 7.34
N ASP A 272 -24.35 -3.72 8.36
CA ASP A 272 -24.44 -5.17 8.09
C ASP A 272 -25.60 -5.49 7.15
N PRO A 273 -25.42 -6.27 6.08
CA PRO A 273 -24.19 -6.92 5.62
C PRO A 273 -23.38 -6.11 4.58
N LEU A 274 -23.76 -4.90 4.28
CA LEU A 274 -23.17 -4.08 3.22
C LEU A 274 -22.20 -3.04 3.78
N PHE A 275 -21.15 -2.75 3.04
CA PHE A 275 -20.35 -1.54 3.24
C PHE A 275 -19.98 -0.92 1.89
N SER A 276 -19.87 0.39 1.89
CA SER A 276 -19.49 1.16 0.71
C SER A 276 -18.64 2.35 1.12
N GLY A 277 -17.84 2.88 0.20
CA GLY A 277 -17.00 4.03 0.50
C GLY A 277 -16.59 4.81 -0.73
N VAL A 278 -16.19 6.05 -0.47
CA VAL A 278 -15.62 6.94 -1.47
C VAL A 278 -14.32 7.50 -0.92
N TRP A 279 -13.26 7.37 -1.73
CA TRP A 279 -11.92 7.79 -1.38
C TRP A 279 -11.30 8.62 -2.50
N TYR A 280 -10.43 9.51 -2.14
CA TYR A 280 -9.61 10.28 -3.07
C TYR A 280 -8.17 9.86 -2.93
N SER A 281 -7.51 9.58 -4.04
CA SER A 281 -6.09 9.27 -4.12
C SER A 281 -5.37 10.31 -4.97
N SER A 282 -4.21 10.73 -4.50
CA SER A 282 -3.32 11.63 -5.24
C SER A 282 -1.88 11.19 -5.06
N GLN A 283 -1.20 11.00 -6.19
CA GLN A 283 0.23 10.72 -6.22
C GLN A 283 0.94 11.97 -6.77
N LEU A 284 1.78 12.56 -5.94
CA LEU A 284 2.52 13.77 -6.24
C LEU A 284 3.95 13.40 -6.61
N LEU A 285 4.33 13.65 -7.85
CA LEU A 285 5.73 13.66 -8.28
C LEU A 285 6.26 15.08 -8.12
N ASN A 286 7.44 15.25 -7.58
CA ASN A 286 8.06 16.56 -7.31
C ASN A 286 8.38 17.38 -8.59
N SER A 287 8.10 16.86 -9.79
CA SER A 287 8.17 17.61 -11.03
C SER A 287 6.77 18.16 -11.36
N ASP A 288 6.66 19.42 -11.68
CA ASP A 288 5.44 20.21 -11.94
C ASP A 288 4.49 19.66 -13.03
N LYS A 289 4.64 18.42 -13.47
CA LYS A 289 3.90 17.85 -14.59
C LYS A 289 3.29 16.50 -14.22
N GLU A 290 1.95 16.48 -14.20
CA GLU A 290 1.07 15.31 -14.22
C GLU A 290 1.06 14.42 -12.97
N ASN A 291 0.43 14.92 -11.92
CA ASN A 291 0.08 14.12 -10.76
C ASN A 291 -1.04 13.12 -11.11
N TYR A 292 -0.84 11.83 -10.80
CA TYR A 292 -1.94 10.87 -10.85
C TYR A 292 -2.94 11.18 -9.74
N LYS A 293 -4.21 11.31 -10.13
CA LYS A 293 -5.33 11.53 -9.21
C LYS A 293 -6.44 10.57 -9.55
N ALA A 294 -7.12 10.04 -8.53
CA ALA A 294 -8.25 9.15 -8.74
C ALA A 294 -9.32 9.33 -7.65
N ILE A 295 -10.56 9.09 -8.01
CA ILE A 295 -11.65 8.83 -7.07
C ILE A 295 -11.84 7.33 -7.00
N ILE A 296 -11.82 6.78 -5.80
CA ILE A 296 -11.97 5.35 -5.54
C ILE A 296 -13.37 5.10 -5.01
N PHE A 297 -14.13 4.28 -5.72
CA PHE A 297 -15.43 3.78 -5.27
C PHE A 297 -15.24 2.38 -4.73
N LYS A 298 -15.73 2.12 -3.53
CA LYS A 298 -15.61 0.84 -2.84
C LYS A 298 -17.00 0.31 -2.50
N LEU A 299 -17.20 -0.98 -2.71
CA LEU A 299 -18.41 -1.72 -2.32
C LEU A 299 -18.01 -3.08 -1.77
N GLY A 300 -18.68 -3.55 -0.75
CA GLY A 300 -18.39 -4.86 -0.19
C GLY A 300 -19.52 -5.47 0.63
N LEU A 301 -19.32 -6.75 0.92
CA LEU A 301 -20.22 -7.59 1.68
C LEU A 301 -19.48 -8.14 2.90
N LYS A 302 -20.17 -8.17 4.02
CA LYS A 302 -19.74 -8.79 5.27
C LYS A 302 -20.75 -9.88 5.67
N LEU A 303 -20.27 -11.11 5.77
CA LEU A 303 -21.07 -12.28 6.09
C LEU A 303 -20.52 -12.96 7.34
N ASN A 304 -21.40 -13.30 8.26
CA ASN A 304 -21.06 -14.04 9.47
C ASN A 304 -21.61 -15.46 9.37
N SER A 305 -20.79 -16.45 9.76
CA SER A 305 -21.28 -17.83 9.87
C SER A 305 -22.34 -17.96 10.98
N ALA A 306 -23.21 -18.98 10.90
CA ALA A 306 -24.28 -19.21 11.87
C ALA A 306 -23.76 -19.31 13.32
N ASN A 307 -22.60 -19.90 13.54
CA ASN A 307 -21.95 -20.02 14.86
C ASN A 307 -21.12 -18.76 15.24
N LYS A 308 -21.09 -17.72 14.39
CA LYS A 308 -20.33 -16.46 14.56
C LYS A 308 -18.83 -16.65 14.79
N LYS A 309 -18.28 -17.81 14.47
CA LYS A 309 -16.84 -18.08 14.55
C LYS A 309 -16.09 -17.56 13.32
N PHE A 310 -16.75 -17.57 12.18
CA PHE A 310 -16.17 -17.05 10.94
C PHE A 310 -16.89 -15.79 10.51
N GLU A 311 -16.10 -14.81 10.10
CA GLU A 311 -16.55 -13.63 9.40
C GLU A 311 -15.82 -13.59 8.05
N TYR A 312 -16.58 -13.37 6.98
CA TYR A 312 -16.09 -13.24 5.62
C TYR A 312 -16.38 -11.82 5.13
N ARG A 313 -15.40 -11.18 4.56
CA ARG A 313 -15.56 -9.87 3.91
C ARG A 313 -15.06 -9.97 2.48
N LEU A 314 -15.88 -9.57 1.53
CA LEU A 314 -15.54 -9.42 0.12
C LEU A 314 -15.71 -7.96 -0.24
N ALA A 315 -14.68 -7.34 -0.80
CA ALA A 315 -14.74 -5.97 -1.26
C ALA A 315 -14.21 -5.85 -2.69
N TYR A 316 -14.84 -4.96 -3.43
CA TYR A 316 -14.39 -4.51 -4.73
C TYR A 316 -14.21 -3.00 -4.70
N SER A 317 -13.13 -2.49 -5.28
CA SER A 317 -12.95 -1.07 -5.52
C SER A 317 -12.57 -0.80 -6.97
N TYR A 318 -13.04 0.35 -7.45
CA TYR A 318 -12.72 0.90 -8.76
C TYR A 318 -12.12 2.29 -8.59
N ASP A 319 -10.90 2.47 -9.11
CA ASP A 319 -10.22 3.75 -9.09
C ASP A 319 -10.49 4.46 -10.42
N MET A 320 -11.34 5.44 -10.39
CA MET A 320 -11.60 6.31 -11.55
C MET A 320 -10.49 7.34 -11.65
N SER A 321 -9.60 7.18 -12.63
CA SER A 321 -8.53 8.15 -12.89
C SER A 321 -9.11 9.52 -13.24
N LEU A 322 -8.45 10.60 -12.84
CA LEU A 322 -8.82 11.97 -13.15
C LEU A 322 -7.79 12.60 -14.10
N GLY A 323 -8.21 13.59 -14.90
CA GLY A 323 -7.33 14.32 -15.82
C GLY A 323 -7.06 13.57 -17.14
N ASN A 324 -5.91 13.82 -17.76
CA ASN A 324 -5.57 13.31 -19.10
C ASN A 324 -5.43 11.78 -19.18
N LEU A 325 -5.19 11.10 -18.06
CA LEU A 325 -5.00 9.66 -18.00
C LEU A 325 -6.31 8.85 -18.10
N VAL A 326 -7.47 9.48 -17.97
CA VAL A 326 -8.79 8.81 -17.99
C VAL A 326 -8.99 7.95 -19.22
N LYS A 327 -8.66 8.50 -20.40
CA LYS A 327 -8.88 7.83 -21.69
C LYS A 327 -7.89 6.69 -21.95
N SER A 328 -6.71 6.76 -21.35
CA SER A 328 -5.59 5.86 -21.62
C SER A 328 -5.54 4.65 -20.69
N THR A 329 -6.10 4.76 -19.48
CA THR A 329 -5.88 3.78 -18.42
C THR A 329 -7.10 2.92 -18.07
N GLU A 330 -8.33 3.41 -18.30
CA GLU A 330 -9.59 2.81 -17.80
C GLU A 330 -9.60 2.61 -16.26
N GLY A 331 -8.80 3.39 -15.54
CA GLY A 331 -8.73 3.29 -14.07
C GLY A 331 -8.01 2.05 -13.57
N SER A 332 -8.40 1.58 -12.37
CA SER A 332 -7.82 0.40 -11.75
C SER A 332 -8.88 -0.38 -10.99
N HIS A 333 -8.69 -1.68 -10.85
CA HIS A 333 -9.62 -2.58 -10.19
C HIS A 333 -8.90 -3.31 -9.05
N GLU A 334 -9.54 -3.41 -7.90
CA GLU A 334 -9.02 -4.17 -6.77
C GLU A 334 -10.13 -4.99 -6.14
N ILE A 335 -9.87 -6.27 -5.92
CA ILE A 335 -10.77 -7.20 -5.22
C ILE A 335 -10.02 -7.71 -4.01
N SER A 336 -10.66 -7.66 -2.84
CA SER A 336 -10.12 -8.25 -1.61
C SER A 336 -11.12 -9.23 -0.99
N PHE A 337 -10.57 -10.31 -0.48
CA PHE A 337 -11.29 -11.29 0.34
C PHE A 337 -10.58 -11.41 1.68
N ASN A 338 -11.33 -11.28 2.76
CA ASN A 338 -10.84 -11.41 4.11
C ASN A 338 -11.65 -12.45 4.86
N ILE A 339 -10.97 -13.29 5.62
CA ILE A 339 -11.55 -14.26 6.53
C ILE A 339 -11.02 -14.02 7.94
N THR A 340 -11.93 -13.88 8.90
CA THR A 340 -11.58 -13.80 10.31
C THR A 340 -12.13 -15.02 11.03
N TYR A 341 -11.27 -15.75 11.75
CA TYR A 341 -11.67 -16.86 12.61
C TYR A 341 -11.46 -16.50 14.07
N ARG A 342 -12.53 -16.70 14.88
CA ARG A 342 -12.54 -16.41 16.32
C ARG A 342 -12.39 -17.69 17.11
N PHE A 343 -11.29 -17.81 17.85
CA PHE A 343 -11.02 -18.97 18.71
C PHE A 343 -12.03 -19.09 19.86
N ASN A 344 -12.53 -17.95 20.35
CA ASN A 344 -13.45 -17.91 21.49
C ASN A 344 -14.66 -16.99 21.22
N ALA A 345 -15.85 -17.55 21.11
CA ALA A 345 -17.08 -16.80 20.85
C ALA A 345 -17.51 -15.86 22.00
N LYS A 346 -16.89 -15.95 23.19
CA LYS A 346 -17.18 -15.09 24.36
C LYS A 346 -16.68 -13.66 24.21
N TYR A 347 -15.69 -13.40 23.38
CA TYR A 347 -15.18 -12.03 23.11
C TYR A 347 -16.06 -11.35 22.05
N ARG A 348 -17.30 -11.01 22.43
CA ARG A 348 -18.31 -10.36 21.57
C ARG A 348 -18.01 -8.89 21.23
N TYR A 349 -17.01 -8.31 21.83
CA TYR A 349 -16.63 -6.91 21.57
C TYR A 349 -15.35 -6.85 20.74
N ASN A 350 -15.46 -7.32 19.51
CA ASN A 350 -14.40 -7.07 18.55
C ASN A 350 -14.55 -5.67 18.00
N ILE A 351 -13.53 -4.88 18.24
CA ILE A 351 -13.32 -3.52 17.74
C ILE A 351 -13.41 -3.48 16.20
N PHE A 352 -13.31 -4.63 15.53
CA PHE A 352 -13.19 -4.78 14.07
C PHE A 352 -14.28 -5.63 13.43
N SER A 353 -15.31 -5.99 14.13
CA SER A 353 -16.49 -6.62 13.51
C SER A 353 -17.41 -5.57 12.88
N PHE A 354 -16.79 -4.58 12.24
CA PHE A 354 -17.48 -3.49 11.55
C PHE A 354 -17.49 -3.69 10.05
#